data_e68ff27b7a826cd1b19b195ed5da68b8
#
_entry.id   e68ff27b7a826cd1b19b195ed5da68b8
#
_cell.length_a   1.000
_cell.length_b   1.000
_cell.length_c   1.000
_cell.angle_alpha   90.00
_cell.angle_beta   90.00
_cell.angle_gamma   90.00
#
_symmetry.space_group_name_H-M   'P 1'
#
loop_
_entity.id
_entity.type
_entity.pdbx_description
1 polymer ?
#
loop_
_entity_poly.entity_id
_entity_poly.type
_entity_poly.pdbx_seq_one_letter_code
_entity_poly.pdbx_strand_id
1 'polypeptide(L)'
;MLNSTSKTKTDRRVQRTVQSLRAALLELIKEKNYDDISIEEITERANVGRATFYLHYKDKEDLLLEEFSETIYEQAQVLSEVPFSAWLPATEKDGGKKKPLQPLLLVFQHVHDHSELYYLLLKSANASKIVERIRKVSTEAIVKFVENKMKSDPIPLLFEVPIEFFAAFFSGALLSVVSWWIKEDLRHSPEEVTSMFRSLFFSGAEKTLGLQTGTE
;
A
#
# COMPACT_ATOMS: atom_id res chain seq x y z
N MET A 1 -34.25 6.76 25.57
CA MET A 1 -33.65 5.74 24.69
C MET A 1 -34.02 5.99 23.22
N LEU A 2 -33.64 7.12 22.60
CA LEU A 2 -34.07 7.48 21.24
C LEU A 2 -32.96 8.17 20.42
N ASN A 3 -31.67 7.77 20.56
CA ASN A 3 -30.57 8.42 19.80
C ASN A 3 -29.59 7.47 19.09
N SER A 4 -29.78 6.16 19.16
CA SER A 4 -28.84 5.19 18.59
C SER A 4 -29.13 4.85 17.12
N THR A 5 -30.39 4.86 16.72
CA THR A 5 -30.82 4.47 15.36
C THR A 5 -30.61 5.55 14.29
N SER A 6 -30.56 6.83 14.68
CA SER A 6 -30.34 7.95 13.75
C SER A 6 -28.85 8.03 13.31
N LYS A 7 -27.92 7.82 14.24
CA LYS A 7 -26.47 7.86 13.99
C LYS A 7 -26.04 6.74 13.04
N THR A 8 -26.55 5.52 13.24
CA THR A 8 -26.23 4.36 12.36
C THR A 8 -26.82 4.49 10.95
N LYS A 9 -27.96 5.18 10.77
CA LYS A 9 -28.57 5.37 9.44
C LYS A 9 -27.84 6.45 8.63
N THR A 10 -27.40 7.52 9.28
CA THR A 10 -26.57 8.58 8.67
C THR A 10 -25.21 8.03 8.26
N ASP A 11 -24.58 7.22 9.09
CA ASP A 11 -23.29 6.58 8.84
C ASP A 11 -23.34 5.65 7.62
N ARG A 12 -24.37 4.82 7.52
CA ARG A 12 -24.58 3.93 6.36
C ARG A 12 -24.83 4.69 5.05
N ARG A 13 -25.47 5.85 5.11
CA ARG A 13 -25.71 6.69 3.93
C ARG A 13 -24.41 7.33 3.45
N VAL A 14 -23.60 7.82 4.36
CA VAL A 14 -22.28 8.37 4.09
C VAL A 14 -21.38 7.30 3.43
N GLN A 15 -21.30 6.11 4.05
CA GLN A 15 -20.53 5.01 3.50
C GLN A 15 -20.93 4.62 2.08
N ARG A 16 -22.25 4.55 1.80
CA ARG A 16 -22.75 4.27 0.43
C ARG A 16 -22.34 5.35 -0.56
N THR A 17 -22.44 6.62 -0.17
CA THR A 17 -22.05 7.75 -1.01
C THR A 17 -20.54 7.67 -1.34
N VAL A 18 -19.71 7.46 -0.35
CA VAL A 18 -18.27 7.29 -0.50
C VAL A 18 -17.95 6.13 -1.44
N GLN A 19 -18.54 4.96 -1.22
CA GLN A 19 -18.35 3.79 -2.08
C GLN A 19 -18.78 4.04 -3.53
N SER A 20 -19.93 4.74 -3.74
CA SER A 20 -20.38 5.07 -5.10
C SER A 20 -19.42 6.01 -5.82
N LEU A 21 -18.88 7.02 -5.11
CA LEU A 21 -17.92 7.96 -5.68
C LEU A 21 -16.59 7.26 -6.05
N ARG A 22 -16.12 6.34 -5.21
CA ARG A 22 -14.92 5.54 -5.48
C ARG A 22 -15.09 4.62 -6.66
N ALA A 23 -16.19 3.86 -6.69
CA ALA A 23 -16.50 2.97 -7.83
C ALA A 23 -16.55 3.75 -9.13
N ALA A 24 -17.21 4.91 -9.14
CA ALA A 24 -17.29 5.79 -10.31
C ALA A 24 -15.92 6.27 -10.78
N LEU A 25 -15.04 6.68 -9.85
CA LEU A 25 -13.67 7.08 -10.20
C LEU A 25 -12.88 5.93 -10.80
N LEU A 26 -12.91 4.74 -10.20
CA LEU A 26 -12.20 3.56 -10.68
C LEU A 26 -12.69 3.09 -12.06
N GLU A 27 -13.99 3.19 -12.34
CA GLU A 27 -14.53 2.92 -13.66
C GLU A 27 -14.02 3.93 -14.70
N LEU A 28 -14.07 5.23 -14.38
CA LEU A 28 -13.61 6.29 -15.28
C LEU A 28 -12.11 6.20 -15.58
N ILE A 29 -11.29 5.80 -14.61
CA ILE A 29 -9.85 5.58 -14.79
C ILE A 29 -9.57 4.50 -15.84
N LYS A 30 -10.43 3.49 -15.98
CA LYS A 30 -10.31 2.45 -17.02
C LYS A 30 -10.71 2.93 -18.41
N GLU A 31 -11.54 3.98 -18.49
CA GLU A 31 -12.07 4.49 -19.74
C GLU A 31 -11.20 5.59 -20.36
N LYS A 32 -10.49 6.40 -19.54
CA LYS A 32 -9.69 7.53 -19.99
C LYS A 32 -8.59 7.93 -19.01
N ASN A 33 -7.70 8.84 -19.46
CA ASN A 33 -6.63 9.35 -18.61
C ASN A 33 -7.18 10.04 -17.35
N TYR A 34 -6.54 9.79 -16.23
CA TYR A 34 -6.93 10.36 -14.93
C TYR A 34 -7.00 11.89 -14.96
N ASP A 35 -6.07 12.56 -15.65
CA ASP A 35 -6.03 14.03 -15.73
C ASP A 35 -7.28 14.60 -16.42
N ASP A 36 -7.87 13.86 -17.36
CA ASP A 36 -9.08 14.25 -18.13
C ASP A 36 -10.39 13.97 -17.38
N ILE A 37 -10.33 13.30 -16.21
CA ILE A 37 -11.51 13.01 -15.40
C ILE A 37 -11.89 14.25 -14.60
N SER A 38 -13.14 14.72 -14.74
CA SER A 38 -13.69 15.82 -13.96
C SER A 38 -14.50 15.32 -12.76
N ILE A 39 -14.64 16.18 -11.74
CA ILE A 39 -15.51 15.89 -10.59
C ILE A 39 -16.98 15.75 -11.04
N GLU A 40 -17.40 16.47 -12.09
CA GLU A 40 -18.73 16.38 -12.65
C GLU A 40 -19.02 14.97 -13.17
N GLU A 41 -18.15 14.39 -13.97
CA GLU A 41 -18.28 13.03 -14.47
C GLU A 41 -18.28 11.98 -13.35
N ILE A 42 -17.44 12.15 -12.32
CA ILE A 42 -17.43 11.28 -11.14
C ILE A 42 -18.80 11.32 -10.44
N THR A 43 -19.33 12.53 -10.22
CA THR A 43 -20.59 12.71 -9.49
C THR A 43 -21.81 12.25 -10.31
N GLU A 44 -21.81 12.47 -11.61
CA GLU A 44 -22.84 11.94 -12.53
C GLU A 44 -22.83 10.41 -12.55
N ARG A 45 -21.65 9.80 -12.74
CA ARG A 45 -21.48 8.34 -12.74
C ARG A 45 -21.91 7.71 -11.41
N ALA A 46 -21.58 8.35 -10.30
CA ALA A 46 -21.94 7.91 -8.94
C ALA A 46 -23.41 8.18 -8.59
N ASN A 47 -24.14 8.92 -9.42
CA ASN A 47 -25.48 9.45 -9.11
C ASN A 47 -25.51 10.21 -7.76
N VAL A 48 -24.53 11.09 -7.55
CA VAL A 48 -24.33 11.90 -6.33
C VAL A 48 -24.25 13.36 -6.72
N GLY A 49 -24.87 14.26 -5.94
CA GLY A 49 -24.78 15.69 -6.20
C GLY A 49 -23.37 16.24 -5.97
N ARG A 50 -22.91 17.21 -6.80
CA ARG A 50 -21.60 17.88 -6.66
C ARG A 50 -21.37 18.47 -5.25
N ALA A 51 -22.42 19.06 -4.65
CA ALA A 51 -22.33 19.57 -3.28
C ALA A 51 -22.02 18.44 -2.27
N THR A 52 -22.56 17.25 -2.49
CA THR A 52 -22.30 16.08 -1.65
C THR A 52 -20.87 15.59 -1.82
N PHE A 53 -20.29 15.64 -3.01
CA PHE A 53 -18.87 15.34 -3.23
C PHE A 53 -18.00 16.24 -2.33
N TYR A 54 -18.20 17.55 -2.38
CA TYR A 54 -17.42 18.53 -1.61
C TYR A 54 -17.63 18.49 -0.08
N LEU A 55 -18.65 17.77 0.40
CA LEU A 55 -18.78 17.46 1.82
C LEU A 55 -17.76 16.40 2.28
N HIS A 56 -17.26 15.57 1.36
CA HIS A 56 -16.35 14.46 1.67
C HIS A 56 -14.93 14.71 1.17
N TYR A 57 -14.76 15.32 0.00
CA TYR A 57 -13.49 15.44 -0.70
C TYR A 57 -13.26 16.86 -1.20
N LYS A 58 -12.02 17.34 -1.12
CA LYS A 58 -11.62 18.66 -1.68
C LYS A 58 -11.49 18.61 -3.18
N ASP A 59 -10.94 17.51 -3.69
CA ASP A 59 -10.63 17.28 -5.09
C ASP A 59 -10.68 15.78 -5.42
N LYS A 60 -10.46 15.41 -6.68
CA LYS A 60 -10.43 14.01 -7.11
C LYS A 60 -9.20 13.26 -6.57
N GLU A 61 -8.14 13.98 -6.25
CA GLU A 61 -6.93 13.45 -5.64
C GLU A 61 -7.20 12.96 -4.21
N ASP A 62 -8.00 13.70 -3.43
CA ASP A 62 -8.40 13.29 -2.08
C ASP A 62 -9.22 11.99 -2.12
N LEU A 63 -10.18 11.89 -3.06
CA LEU A 63 -10.98 10.67 -3.27
C LEU A 63 -10.10 9.47 -3.62
N LEU A 64 -9.15 9.66 -4.54
CA LEU A 64 -8.24 8.62 -4.97
C LEU A 64 -7.33 8.16 -3.84
N LEU A 65 -6.83 9.10 -3.04
CA LEU A 65 -5.94 8.81 -1.92
C LEU A 65 -6.63 8.07 -0.78
N GLU A 66 -7.92 8.33 -0.57
CA GLU A 66 -8.68 7.58 0.41
C GLU A 66 -8.81 6.12 -0.01
N GLU A 67 -9.03 5.85 -1.30
CA GLU A 67 -9.04 4.49 -1.87
C GLU A 67 -7.71 3.77 -1.64
N PHE A 68 -6.58 4.44 -1.94
CA PHE A 68 -5.26 3.88 -1.66
C PHE A 68 -4.99 3.67 -0.18
N SER A 69 -5.43 4.62 0.65
CA SER A 69 -5.23 4.52 2.09
C SER A 69 -5.98 3.33 2.68
N GLU A 70 -7.22 3.10 2.28
CA GLU A 70 -7.98 1.92 2.72
C GLU A 70 -7.30 0.63 2.27
N THR A 71 -6.92 0.53 1.00
CA THR A 71 -6.19 -0.63 0.49
C THR A 71 -4.90 -0.89 1.29
N ILE A 72 -4.10 0.15 1.57
CA ILE A 72 -2.88 0.01 2.36
C ILE A 72 -3.19 -0.48 3.79
N TYR A 73 -4.22 0.06 4.43
CA TYR A 73 -4.60 -0.36 5.78
C TYR A 73 -5.20 -1.78 5.81
N GLU A 74 -5.99 -2.17 4.82
CA GLU A 74 -6.50 -3.54 4.67
C GLU A 74 -5.34 -4.53 4.48
N GLN A 75 -4.39 -4.22 3.60
CA GLN A 75 -3.19 -5.04 3.44
C GLN A 75 -2.38 -5.12 4.73
N ALA A 76 -2.18 -4.00 5.43
CA ALA A 76 -1.49 -3.99 6.71
C ALA A 76 -2.20 -4.84 7.77
N GLN A 77 -3.53 -4.89 7.75
CA GLN A 77 -4.31 -5.74 8.65
C GLN A 77 -4.14 -7.22 8.33
N VAL A 78 -4.25 -7.63 7.07
CA VAL A 78 -3.98 -9.00 6.63
C VAL A 78 -2.56 -9.41 7.05
N LEU A 79 -1.58 -8.53 6.81
CA LEU A 79 -0.19 -8.77 7.19
C LEU A 79 0.01 -8.83 8.71
N SER A 80 -0.84 -8.17 9.50
CA SER A 80 -0.77 -8.21 10.96
C SER A 80 -1.09 -9.58 11.56
N GLU A 81 -1.86 -10.40 10.85
CA GLU A 81 -2.17 -11.77 11.25
C GLU A 81 -1.04 -12.76 10.95
N VAL A 82 -0.11 -12.37 10.05
CA VAL A 82 1.03 -13.21 9.68
C VAL A 82 2.08 -13.16 10.80
N PRO A 83 2.52 -14.32 11.34
CA PRO A 83 3.53 -14.33 12.41
C PRO A 83 4.84 -13.68 11.94
N PHE A 84 5.51 -12.97 12.85
CA PHE A 84 6.75 -12.24 12.51
C PHE A 84 7.82 -13.15 11.92
N SER A 85 7.88 -14.41 12.35
CA SER A 85 8.78 -15.43 11.79
C SER A 85 8.65 -15.61 10.27
N ALA A 86 7.47 -15.31 9.69
CA ALA A 86 7.27 -15.40 8.24
C ALA A 86 7.94 -14.24 7.46
N TRP A 87 8.28 -13.14 8.15
CA TRP A 87 9.00 -12.00 7.56
C TRP A 87 10.52 -12.24 7.50
N LEU A 88 11.02 -13.13 8.35
CA LEU A 88 12.45 -13.45 8.41
C LEU A 88 12.84 -14.40 7.28
N PRO A 89 14.10 -14.35 6.81
CA PRO A 89 14.65 -15.36 5.93
C PRO A 89 14.48 -16.76 6.54
N ALA A 90 14.22 -17.78 5.71
CA ALA A 90 14.24 -19.15 6.18
C ALA A 90 15.64 -19.49 6.69
N THR A 91 15.72 -20.01 7.92
CA THR A 91 16.97 -20.48 8.51
C THR A 91 17.17 -21.95 8.17
N GLU A 92 18.41 -22.46 8.26
CA GLU A 92 18.70 -23.90 8.10
C GLU A 92 17.91 -24.78 9.10
N LYS A 93 17.54 -24.21 10.27
CA LYS A 93 16.70 -24.88 11.26
C LYS A 93 15.27 -25.16 10.79
N ASP A 94 14.79 -24.43 9.79
CA ASP A 94 13.44 -24.63 9.20
C ASP A 94 13.42 -25.80 8.19
N GLY A 95 14.52 -26.54 8.02
CA GLY A 95 14.64 -27.72 7.15
C GLY A 95 14.43 -27.41 5.67
N GLY A 96 14.72 -26.16 5.24
CA GLY A 96 14.60 -25.74 3.84
C GLY A 96 13.17 -25.67 3.30
N LYS A 97 12.15 -25.86 4.14
CA LYS A 97 10.75 -25.76 3.73
C LYS A 97 10.44 -24.32 3.35
N LYS A 98 10.02 -24.10 2.10
CA LYS A 98 9.50 -22.81 1.64
C LYS A 98 8.39 -22.37 2.60
N LYS A 99 8.58 -21.25 3.30
CA LYS A 99 7.52 -20.69 4.15
C LYS A 99 6.32 -20.34 3.26
N PRO A 100 5.09 -20.76 3.60
CA PRO A 100 3.96 -20.74 2.69
C PRO A 100 3.49 -19.33 2.31
N LEU A 101 3.76 -18.30 3.10
CA LEU A 101 3.38 -16.93 2.79
C LEU A 101 4.57 -15.99 3.00
N GLN A 102 4.93 -15.29 1.93
CA GLN A 102 5.85 -14.18 2.02
C GLN A 102 5.00 -12.90 2.06
N PRO A 103 4.92 -12.19 3.19
CA PRO A 103 4.04 -11.03 3.30
C PRO A 103 4.26 -9.98 2.21
N LEU A 104 5.52 -9.77 1.80
CA LEU A 104 5.84 -8.89 0.69
C LEU A 104 5.28 -9.36 -0.66
N LEU A 105 5.10 -10.66 -0.86
CA LEU A 105 4.50 -11.20 -2.08
C LEU A 105 3.06 -10.71 -2.22
N LEU A 106 2.30 -10.63 -1.14
CA LEU A 106 0.92 -10.11 -1.18
C LEU A 106 0.88 -8.66 -1.66
N VAL A 107 1.85 -7.85 -1.25
CA VAL A 107 1.95 -6.45 -1.69
C VAL A 107 2.25 -6.38 -3.19
N PHE A 108 3.25 -7.12 -3.67
CA PHE A 108 3.60 -7.11 -5.09
C PHE A 108 2.52 -7.76 -5.95
N GLN A 109 1.84 -8.80 -5.46
CA GLN A 109 0.68 -9.40 -6.14
C GLN A 109 -0.45 -8.38 -6.30
N HIS A 110 -0.78 -7.63 -5.23
CA HIS A 110 -1.77 -6.57 -5.30
C HIS A 110 -1.41 -5.51 -6.35
N VAL A 111 -0.15 -5.07 -6.38
CA VAL A 111 0.33 -4.10 -7.39
C VAL A 111 0.20 -4.67 -8.80
N HIS A 112 0.53 -5.95 -9.00
CA HIS A 112 0.40 -6.63 -10.29
C HIS A 112 -1.06 -6.70 -10.75
N ASP A 113 -1.96 -7.12 -9.87
CA ASP A 113 -3.38 -7.30 -10.17
C ASP A 113 -4.10 -5.97 -10.46
N HIS A 114 -3.55 -4.84 -9.96
CA HIS A 114 -4.08 -3.48 -10.17
C HIS A 114 -3.11 -2.58 -10.96
N SER A 115 -2.25 -3.19 -11.75
CA SER A 115 -1.16 -2.50 -12.45
C SER A 115 -1.60 -1.36 -13.36
N GLU A 116 -2.75 -1.49 -14.03
CA GLU A 116 -3.33 -0.43 -14.85
C GLU A 116 -3.58 0.86 -14.06
N LEU A 117 -4.13 0.72 -12.84
CA LEU A 117 -4.37 1.85 -11.96
C LEU A 117 -3.06 2.53 -11.56
N TYR A 118 -2.07 1.76 -11.12
CA TYR A 118 -0.75 2.28 -10.75
C TYR A 118 -0.04 2.96 -11.92
N TYR A 119 -0.14 2.38 -13.12
CA TYR A 119 0.45 2.94 -14.34
C TYR A 119 -0.16 4.30 -14.70
N LEU A 120 -1.48 4.41 -14.66
CA LEU A 120 -2.19 5.66 -14.92
C LEU A 120 -1.82 6.76 -13.92
N LEU A 121 -1.70 6.39 -12.63
CA LEU A 121 -1.29 7.32 -11.58
C LEU A 121 0.14 7.83 -11.75
N LEU A 122 1.07 6.95 -12.11
CA LEU A 122 2.47 7.31 -12.34
C LEU A 122 2.66 8.20 -13.57
N LYS A 123 1.72 8.16 -14.53
CA LYS A 123 1.71 9.02 -15.73
C LYS A 123 0.98 10.34 -15.53
N SER A 124 0.19 10.50 -14.47
CA SER A 124 -0.57 11.72 -14.25
C SER A 124 0.33 12.94 -14.00
N ALA A 125 -0.15 14.13 -14.35
CA ALA A 125 0.56 15.39 -14.09
C ALA A 125 0.84 15.62 -12.59
N ASN A 126 0.02 15.03 -11.72
CA ASN A 126 0.14 15.11 -10.26
C ASN A 126 0.84 13.89 -9.62
N ALA A 127 1.45 13.02 -10.41
CA ALA A 127 2.08 11.77 -9.93
C ALA A 127 2.98 11.98 -8.70
N SER A 128 3.83 13.00 -8.70
CA SER A 128 4.74 13.28 -7.58
C SER A 128 4.00 13.56 -6.27
N LYS A 129 2.90 14.32 -6.32
CA LYS A 129 2.07 14.62 -5.13
C LYS A 129 1.35 13.38 -4.63
N ILE A 130 0.82 12.57 -5.55
CA ILE A 130 0.12 11.32 -5.23
C ILE A 130 1.09 10.35 -4.56
N VAL A 131 2.27 10.12 -5.16
CA VAL A 131 3.30 9.23 -4.62
C VAL A 131 3.75 9.69 -3.22
N GLU A 132 3.95 11.00 -3.00
CA GLU A 132 4.33 11.53 -1.70
C GLU A 132 3.27 11.26 -0.62
N ARG A 133 2.00 11.42 -0.96
CA ARG A 133 0.91 11.14 -0.04
C ARG A 133 0.77 9.63 0.25
N ILE A 134 0.90 8.77 -0.79
CA ILE A 134 0.94 7.32 -0.61
C ILE A 134 2.10 6.93 0.31
N ARG A 135 3.29 7.52 0.10
CA ARG A 135 4.46 7.29 0.95
C ARG A 135 4.17 7.62 2.41
N LYS A 136 3.52 8.76 2.68
CA LYS A 136 3.14 9.15 4.04
C LYS A 136 2.21 8.13 4.68
N VAL A 137 1.13 7.74 4.00
CA VAL A 137 0.17 6.75 4.50
C VAL A 137 0.85 5.39 4.73
N SER A 138 1.69 4.95 3.79
CA SER A 138 2.45 3.69 3.92
C SER A 138 3.40 3.73 5.13
N THR A 139 4.09 4.85 5.35
CA THR A 139 4.98 5.02 6.50
C THR A 139 4.20 4.93 7.82
N GLU A 140 3.07 5.62 7.93
CA GLU A 140 2.20 5.57 9.11
C GLU A 140 1.63 4.17 9.36
N ALA A 141 1.22 3.47 8.29
CA ALA A 141 0.74 2.09 8.39
C ALA A 141 1.82 1.13 8.87
N ILE A 142 3.06 1.28 8.39
CA ILE A 142 4.20 0.46 8.82
C ILE A 142 4.55 0.71 10.28
N VAL A 143 4.57 1.98 10.74
CA VAL A 143 4.80 2.31 12.14
C VAL A 143 3.77 1.59 13.03
N LYS A 144 2.48 1.76 12.73
CA LYS A 144 1.39 1.10 13.47
C LYS A 144 1.50 -0.43 13.45
N PHE A 145 1.84 -0.99 12.29
CA PHE A 145 2.05 -2.43 12.14
C PHE A 145 3.17 -2.93 13.07
N VAL A 146 4.34 -2.29 13.03
CA VAL A 146 5.51 -2.66 13.86
C VAL A 146 5.18 -2.53 15.34
N GLU A 147 4.60 -1.41 15.77
CA GLU A 147 4.19 -1.19 17.16
C GLU A 147 3.21 -2.25 17.67
N ASN A 148 2.22 -2.63 16.84
CA ASN A 148 1.25 -3.66 17.20
C ASN A 148 1.93 -5.04 17.29
N LYS A 149 2.84 -5.36 16.38
CA LYS A 149 3.62 -6.60 16.40
C LYS A 149 4.52 -6.69 17.64
N MET A 150 5.17 -5.61 18.02
CA MET A 150 5.99 -5.58 19.25
C MET A 150 5.16 -5.81 20.52
N LYS A 151 3.87 -5.45 20.50
CA LYS A 151 2.95 -5.70 21.63
C LYS A 151 2.41 -7.13 21.66
N SER A 152 2.17 -7.72 20.51
CA SER A 152 1.48 -9.03 20.37
C SER A 152 2.46 -10.21 20.31
N ASP A 153 3.64 -10.02 19.74
CA ASP A 153 4.67 -11.04 19.57
C ASP A 153 5.90 -10.65 20.42
N PRO A 154 6.23 -11.41 21.47
CA PRO A 154 7.39 -11.12 22.31
C PRO A 154 8.71 -11.52 21.61
N ILE A 155 8.89 -11.13 20.37
CA ILE A 155 10.18 -11.22 19.71
C ILE A 155 10.98 -10.01 20.15
N PRO A 156 12.20 -10.19 20.67
CA PRO A 156 13.07 -9.07 21.01
C PRO A 156 13.59 -8.45 19.70
N LEU A 157 12.73 -7.70 19.01
CA LEU A 157 13.16 -6.80 17.97
C LEU A 157 13.84 -5.62 18.67
N LEU A 158 15.13 -5.74 18.88
CA LEU A 158 15.98 -4.62 19.25
C LEU A 158 16.18 -3.80 17.97
N PHE A 159 15.30 -2.83 17.74
CA PHE A 159 15.54 -1.83 16.71
C PHE A 159 16.70 -0.96 17.19
N GLU A 160 17.83 -1.04 16.52
CA GLU A 160 18.97 -0.13 16.73
C GLU A 160 18.69 1.27 16.18
N VAL A 161 17.59 1.43 15.44
CA VAL A 161 17.16 2.70 14.83
C VAL A 161 15.71 3.00 15.24
N PRO A 162 15.28 4.28 15.25
CA PRO A 162 13.89 4.64 15.48
C PRO A 162 12.94 3.93 14.49
N ILE A 163 11.76 3.53 14.96
CA ILE A 163 10.75 2.84 14.13
C ILE A 163 10.35 3.70 12.93
N GLU A 164 10.26 5.01 13.14
CA GLU A 164 9.94 5.99 12.10
C GLU A 164 11.01 6.03 11.00
N PHE A 165 12.28 5.91 11.36
CA PHE A 165 13.37 5.81 10.40
C PHE A 165 13.25 4.54 9.57
N PHE A 166 13.03 3.40 10.23
CA PHE A 166 12.81 2.12 9.56
C PHE A 166 11.63 2.20 8.61
N ALA A 167 10.49 2.72 9.06
CA ALA A 167 9.27 2.84 8.27
C ALA A 167 9.45 3.76 7.05
N ALA A 168 10.15 4.88 7.22
CA ALA A 168 10.46 5.80 6.13
C ALA A 168 11.38 5.16 5.09
N PHE A 169 12.43 4.45 5.53
CA PHE A 169 13.33 3.72 4.62
C PHE A 169 12.60 2.61 3.87
N PHE A 170 11.84 1.78 4.59
CA PHE A 170 11.13 0.64 4.01
C PHE A 170 10.06 1.10 2.99
N SER A 171 9.22 2.07 3.37
CA SER A 171 8.18 2.60 2.48
C SER A 171 8.78 3.28 1.25
N GLY A 172 9.87 4.03 1.42
CA GLY A 172 10.58 4.66 0.32
C GLY A 172 11.16 3.65 -0.67
N ALA A 173 11.83 2.61 -0.15
CA ALA A 173 12.37 1.52 -0.97
C ALA A 173 11.27 0.77 -1.71
N LEU A 174 10.18 0.41 -1.01
CA LEU A 174 9.05 -0.31 -1.58
C LEU A 174 8.41 0.48 -2.74
N LEU A 175 8.07 1.74 -2.52
CA LEU A 175 7.44 2.60 -3.54
C LEU A 175 8.37 2.84 -4.72
N SER A 176 9.67 2.97 -4.50
CA SER A 176 10.66 3.11 -5.57
C SER A 176 10.74 1.85 -6.43
N VAL A 177 10.73 0.67 -5.81
CA VAL A 177 10.73 -0.61 -6.52
C VAL A 177 9.43 -0.81 -7.30
N VAL A 178 8.28 -0.51 -6.68
CA VAL A 178 6.98 -0.57 -7.37
C VAL A 178 6.95 0.36 -8.59
N SER A 179 7.42 1.61 -8.43
CA SER A 179 7.48 2.57 -9.54
C SER A 179 8.41 2.12 -10.66
N TRP A 180 9.56 1.55 -10.31
CA TRP A 180 10.49 0.98 -11.29
C TRP A 180 9.84 -0.21 -12.02
N TRP A 181 9.26 -1.15 -11.30
CA TRP A 181 8.68 -2.37 -11.86
C TRP A 181 7.53 -2.08 -12.84
N ILE A 182 6.66 -1.11 -12.51
CA ILE A 182 5.58 -0.67 -13.41
C ILE A 182 6.15 0.00 -14.67
N LYS A 183 7.20 0.83 -14.54
CA LYS A 183 7.86 1.48 -15.68
C LYS A 183 8.59 0.49 -16.61
N GLU A 184 8.97 -0.66 -16.09
CA GLU A 184 9.57 -1.78 -16.83
C GLU A 184 8.51 -2.75 -17.37
N ASP A 185 7.24 -2.32 -17.48
CA ASP A 185 6.12 -3.10 -18.00
C ASP A 185 5.94 -4.46 -17.31
N LEU A 186 6.19 -4.50 -16.00
CA LEU A 186 6.03 -5.69 -15.14
C LEU A 186 6.77 -6.93 -15.67
N ARG A 187 7.95 -6.77 -16.27
CA ARG A 187 8.73 -7.87 -16.90
C ARG A 187 9.08 -9.02 -15.95
N HIS A 188 9.12 -8.73 -14.65
CA HIS A 188 9.36 -9.72 -13.61
C HIS A 188 8.07 -10.16 -12.95
N SER A 189 7.98 -11.40 -12.51
CA SER A 189 6.84 -11.86 -11.73
C SER A 189 6.83 -11.23 -10.33
N PRO A 190 5.67 -11.19 -9.64
CA PRO A 190 5.58 -10.77 -8.23
C PRO A 190 6.56 -11.52 -7.32
N GLU A 191 6.78 -12.82 -7.57
CA GLU A 191 7.70 -13.67 -6.82
C GLU A 191 9.16 -13.26 -7.03
N GLU A 192 9.54 -12.94 -8.27
CA GLU A 192 10.88 -12.47 -8.61
C GLU A 192 11.18 -11.13 -7.96
N VAL A 193 10.26 -10.14 -8.07
CA VAL A 193 10.42 -8.83 -7.43
C VAL A 193 10.48 -8.95 -5.92
N THR A 194 9.63 -9.80 -5.32
CA THR A 194 9.67 -10.12 -3.89
C THR A 194 11.03 -10.68 -3.49
N SER A 195 11.58 -11.60 -4.28
CA SER A 195 12.89 -12.22 -4.01
C SER A 195 14.01 -11.19 -4.08
N MET A 196 14.02 -10.33 -5.12
CA MET A 196 15.00 -9.25 -5.27
C MET A 196 14.93 -8.24 -4.12
N PHE A 197 13.72 -7.79 -3.77
CA PHE A 197 13.52 -6.85 -2.66
C PHE A 197 13.99 -7.44 -1.34
N ARG A 198 13.62 -8.69 -1.04
CA ARG A 198 14.06 -9.39 0.18
C ARG A 198 15.57 -9.56 0.24
N SER A 199 16.19 -9.91 -0.87
CA SER A 199 17.64 -10.10 -0.91
C SER A 199 18.37 -8.82 -0.56
N LEU A 200 17.97 -7.68 -1.14
CA LEU A 200 18.54 -6.37 -0.82
C LEU A 200 18.27 -5.96 0.62
N PHE A 201 17.05 -6.16 1.09
CA PHE A 201 16.61 -5.66 2.39
C PHE A 201 17.20 -6.46 3.56
N PHE A 202 17.17 -7.80 3.49
CA PHE A 202 17.62 -8.66 4.60
C PHE A 202 19.06 -9.11 4.51
N SER A 203 19.63 -9.19 3.31
CA SER A 203 21.04 -9.61 3.15
C SER A 203 21.99 -8.41 3.10
N GLY A 204 21.46 -7.20 3.01
CA GLY A 204 22.23 -5.98 2.85
C GLY A 204 22.84 -5.82 1.46
N ALA A 205 23.29 -4.60 1.17
CA ALA A 205 23.88 -4.26 -0.12
C ALA A 205 25.18 -5.03 -0.38
N GLU A 206 25.98 -5.27 0.65
CA GLU A 206 27.27 -5.94 0.53
C GLU A 206 27.16 -7.31 -0.13
N LYS A 207 26.30 -8.17 0.38
CA LYS A 207 26.09 -9.52 -0.16
C LYS A 207 25.46 -9.49 -1.56
N THR A 208 24.52 -8.58 -1.79
CA THR A 208 23.79 -8.49 -3.06
C THR A 208 24.68 -7.92 -4.18
N LEU A 209 25.61 -7.03 -3.84
CA LEU A 209 26.57 -6.45 -4.76
C LEU A 209 27.82 -7.33 -4.94
N GLY A 210 27.90 -8.48 -4.27
CA GLY A 210 29.05 -9.36 -4.32
C GLY A 210 30.31 -8.79 -3.67
N LEU A 211 30.16 -7.79 -2.79
CA LEU A 211 31.26 -7.25 -2.02
C LEU A 211 31.64 -8.28 -0.96
N GLN A 212 32.82 -8.87 -1.09
CA GLN A 212 33.36 -9.71 -0.03
C GLN A 212 33.85 -8.79 1.07
N THR A 213 33.13 -8.74 2.21
CA THR A 213 33.71 -8.23 3.43
C THR A 213 34.83 -9.19 3.82
N GLY A 214 36.07 -8.76 3.64
CA GLY A 214 37.21 -9.48 4.16
C GLY A 214 37.02 -9.62 5.67
N THR A 215 36.75 -10.83 6.14
CA THR A 215 36.92 -11.20 7.53
C THR A 215 38.42 -11.14 7.80
N GLU A 216 38.87 -10.07 8.51
CA GLU A 216 40.09 -10.15 9.31
C GLU A 216 39.82 -10.93 10.58
#